data_a746529735c21b74751a0998ad6c15ab
#
_entry.id   a746529735c21b74751a0998ad6c15ab
#
_cell.length_a   1.000
_cell.length_b   1.000
_cell.length_c   1.000
_cell.angle_alpha   90.00
_cell.angle_beta   90.00
_cell.angle_gamma   90.00
#
_symmetry.space_group_name_H-M   'P 1'
#
loop_
_entity.id
_entity.type
_entity.pdbx_description
1 polymer ?
#
loop_
_entity_poly.entity_id
_entity_poly.type
_entity_poly.pdbx_seq_one_letter_code
_entity_poly.pdbx_strand_id
1 'polypeptide(L)'
;PSEKDLEAISRIPFDDAALRESWDVGALDRGLTGEAALREMLLRPTANIAGIQSGYTGPGSKTIVPSEAFVKMDFRLVAGQSPGPVLELIRSHLRKRGFDDVEVVDLHGVEAAKTPVDSPIVRTAVEAWLDLGREDAVVFPTIGGSGPTSLFATEMGIPTIMTGNVANAGSRIHSPNESVRLDDYFEAVRYFARLFERYAA
;
A
#
# COMPACT_ATOMS: atom_id res chain seq x y z
N PRO A 1 -6.74 8.33 11.15
CA PRO A 1 -7.31 9.13 10.07
C PRO A 1 -7.98 10.39 10.62
N SER A 2 -7.98 11.48 9.87
CA SER A 2 -8.76 12.67 10.14
C SER A 2 -10.20 12.50 9.64
N GLU A 3 -11.11 13.42 10.02
CA GLU A 3 -12.49 13.43 9.49
C GLU A 3 -12.49 13.58 7.96
N LYS A 4 -11.58 14.42 7.41
CA LYS A 4 -11.41 14.59 5.96
C LYS A 4 -10.95 13.32 5.24
N ASP A 5 -10.14 12.49 5.89
CA ASP A 5 -9.75 11.19 5.34
C ASP A 5 -10.95 10.25 5.25
N LEU A 6 -11.76 10.20 6.31
CA LEU A 6 -12.96 9.37 6.33
C LEU A 6 -13.99 9.83 5.31
N GLU A 7 -14.14 11.14 5.14
CA GLU A 7 -14.99 11.72 4.10
C GLU A 7 -14.46 11.39 2.69
N ALA A 8 -13.14 11.47 2.48
CA ALA A 8 -12.55 11.06 1.20
C ALA A 8 -12.79 9.58 0.90
N ILE A 9 -12.62 8.70 1.89
CA ILE A 9 -12.87 7.26 1.74
C ILE A 9 -14.34 6.98 1.39
N SER A 10 -15.31 7.66 2.01
CA SER A 10 -16.74 7.44 1.72
C SER A 10 -17.16 7.82 0.30
N ARG A 11 -16.33 8.61 -0.39
CA ARG A 11 -16.56 8.99 -1.80
C ARG A 11 -15.91 8.05 -2.81
N ILE A 12 -15.10 7.09 -2.35
CA ILE A 12 -14.45 6.11 -3.22
C ILE A 12 -15.49 5.09 -3.69
N PRO A 13 -15.74 4.95 -5.00
CA PRO A 13 -16.58 3.90 -5.51
C PRO A 13 -15.88 2.55 -5.30
N PHE A 14 -16.36 1.77 -4.36
CA PHE A 14 -15.75 0.49 -3.99
C PHE A 14 -16.76 -0.65 -4.13
N ASP A 15 -16.46 -1.56 -5.04
CA ASP A 15 -17.20 -2.79 -5.27
C ASP A 15 -16.39 -3.99 -4.76
N ASP A 16 -16.69 -4.43 -3.54
CA ASP A 16 -16.03 -5.58 -2.94
C ASP A 16 -16.39 -6.91 -3.62
N ALA A 17 -17.52 -7.00 -4.28
CA ALA A 17 -17.90 -8.21 -5.01
C ALA A 17 -17.02 -8.35 -6.27
N ALA A 18 -16.88 -7.29 -7.06
CA ALA A 18 -16.00 -7.28 -8.22
C ALA A 18 -14.51 -7.51 -7.81
N LEU A 19 -14.10 -6.94 -6.68
CA LEU A 19 -12.74 -7.16 -6.15
C LEU A 19 -12.52 -8.63 -5.77
N ARG A 20 -13.45 -9.26 -5.05
CA ARG A 20 -13.37 -10.68 -4.68
C ARG A 20 -13.32 -11.59 -5.90
N GLU A 21 -14.14 -11.30 -6.90
CA GLU A 21 -14.12 -12.01 -8.17
C GLU A 21 -12.77 -11.87 -8.88
N SER A 22 -12.22 -10.67 -8.97
CA SER A 22 -10.92 -10.43 -9.61
C SER A 22 -9.75 -11.12 -8.93
N TRP A 23 -9.84 -11.36 -7.63
CA TRP A 23 -8.82 -12.04 -6.81
C TRP A 23 -9.08 -13.53 -6.62
N ASP A 24 -10.21 -14.03 -7.13
CA ASP A 24 -10.67 -15.42 -6.94
C ASP A 24 -10.73 -15.82 -5.45
N VAL A 25 -11.30 -14.94 -4.62
CA VAL A 25 -11.43 -15.18 -3.18
C VAL A 25 -12.89 -15.14 -2.75
N GLY A 26 -13.27 -16.04 -1.83
CA GLY A 26 -14.65 -16.14 -1.34
C GLY A 26 -15.05 -14.99 -0.40
N ALA A 27 -14.10 -14.42 0.33
CA ALA A 27 -14.35 -13.32 1.26
C ALA A 27 -13.09 -12.45 1.42
N LEU A 28 -13.27 -11.18 1.76
CA LEU A 28 -12.22 -10.30 2.26
C LEU A 28 -11.94 -10.59 3.73
N ASP A 29 -10.89 -9.97 4.28
CA ASP A 29 -10.51 -10.17 5.69
C ASP A 29 -11.71 -9.97 6.63
N ARG A 30 -11.87 -10.89 7.58
CA ARG A 30 -12.98 -10.92 8.55
C ARG A 30 -14.38 -10.89 7.96
N GLY A 31 -14.54 -11.16 6.65
CA GLY A 31 -15.83 -11.10 5.97
C GLY A 31 -16.39 -9.69 5.84
N LEU A 32 -15.53 -8.66 5.92
CA LEU A 32 -15.95 -7.27 5.74
C LEU A 32 -16.36 -7.00 4.29
N THR A 33 -17.29 -6.07 4.12
CA THR A 33 -17.82 -5.65 2.81
C THR A 33 -17.95 -4.13 2.73
N GLY A 34 -18.08 -3.60 1.50
CA GLY A 34 -18.31 -2.18 1.24
C GLY A 34 -17.27 -1.26 1.89
N GLU A 35 -17.71 -0.12 2.38
CA GLU A 35 -16.83 0.88 2.99
C GLU A 35 -16.04 0.36 4.20
N ALA A 36 -16.60 -0.59 4.96
CA ALA A 36 -15.88 -1.18 6.10
C ALA A 36 -14.65 -1.98 5.65
N ALA A 37 -14.76 -2.74 4.56
CA ALA A 37 -13.64 -3.44 3.94
C ALA A 37 -12.60 -2.45 3.40
N LEU A 38 -13.04 -1.40 2.71
CA LEU A 38 -12.16 -0.37 2.17
C LEU A 38 -11.38 0.36 3.28
N ARG A 39 -12.05 0.72 4.37
CA ARG A 39 -11.40 1.33 5.55
C ARG A 39 -10.34 0.42 6.17
N GLU A 40 -10.62 -0.86 6.30
CA GLU A 40 -9.65 -1.85 6.80
C GLU A 40 -8.43 -1.92 5.88
N MET A 41 -8.64 -2.01 4.56
CA MET A 41 -7.57 -2.06 3.56
C MET A 41 -6.69 -0.81 3.56
N LEU A 42 -7.27 0.37 3.75
CA LEU A 42 -6.54 1.63 3.65
C LEU A 42 -5.91 2.09 4.96
N LEU A 43 -6.49 1.76 6.11
CA LEU A 43 -6.15 2.38 7.39
C LEU A 43 -5.49 1.43 8.38
N ARG A 44 -5.37 0.14 8.05
CA ARG A 44 -4.73 -0.86 8.92
C ARG A 44 -3.34 -1.24 8.42
N PRO A 45 -2.39 -1.40 9.33
CA PRO A 45 -1.12 -2.02 8.99
C PRO A 45 -1.30 -3.49 8.68
N THR A 46 -0.42 -4.03 7.86
CA THR A 46 -0.39 -5.47 7.57
C THR A 46 0.92 -6.11 8.04
N ALA A 47 0.87 -7.41 8.29
CA ALA A 47 2.02 -8.24 8.60
C ALA A 47 1.93 -9.51 7.73
N ASN A 48 2.77 -9.57 6.71
CA ASN A 48 2.74 -10.64 5.73
C ASN A 48 3.92 -11.58 5.92
N ILE A 49 3.68 -12.89 5.87
CA ILE A 49 4.75 -13.87 5.79
C ILE A 49 5.17 -14.00 4.33
N ALA A 50 6.35 -13.45 4.01
CA ALA A 50 6.92 -13.48 2.67
C ALA A 50 7.69 -14.77 2.38
N GLY A 51 8.10 -15.50 3.41
CA GLY A 51 8.78 -16.77 3.28
C GLY A 51 8.96 -17.47 4.62
N ILE A 52 8.91 -18.80 4.61
CA ILE A 52 9.18 -19.64 5.75
C ILE A 52 10.01 -20.83 5.30
N GLN A 53 11.06 -21.17 6.02
CA GLN A 53 11.89 -22.31 5.70
C GLN A 53 12.37 -22.99 6.98
N SER A 54 12.34 -24.33 6.97
CA SER A 54 12.97 -25.19 7.98
C SER A 54 13.11 -26.60 7.44
N GLY A 55 14.09 -27.34 7.91
CA GLY A 55 14.29 -28.75 7.58
C GLY A 55 14.76 -29.00 6.14
N TYR A 56 14.48 -30.21 5.65
CA TYR A 56 14.85 -30.62 4.31
C TYR A 56 13.79 -30.25 3.29
N THR A 57 14.17 -29.45 2.29
CA THR A 57 13.28 -28.94 1.23
C THR A 57 13.61 -29.49 -0.15
N GLY A 58 14.56 -30.44 -0.25
CA GLY A 58 14.93 -31.09 -1.51
C GLY A 58 13.95 -32.21 -1.94
N PRO A 59 14.20 -32.83 -3.11
CA PRO A 59 13.38 -33.95 -3.59
C PRO A 59 13.42 -35.17 -2.66
N GLY A 60 12.31 -35.90 -2.57
CA GLY A 60 12.17 -37.07 -1.73
C GLY A 60 11.94 -36.75 -0.24
N SER A 61 12.16 -37.73 0.64
CA SER A 61 12.00 -37.57 2.09
C SER A 61 13.33 -37.76 2.81
N LYS A 62 13.57 -36.96 3.86
CA LYS A 62 14.70 -37.08 4.74
C LYS A 62 14.26 -36.83 6.19
N THR A 63 14.40 -37.82 7.04
CA THR A 63 14.15 -37.66 8.47
C THR A 63 15.31 -36.91 9.11
N ILE A 64 15.05 -35.68 9.56
CA ILE A 64 16.04 -34.84 10.24
C ILE A 64 15.40 -34.07 11.39
N VAL A 65 16.21 -33.64 12.33
CA VAL A 65 15.89 -32.55 13.26
C VAL A 65 16.49 -31.28 12.64
N PRO A 66 15.71 -30.28 12.28
CA PRO A 66 16.23 -29.04 11.71
C PRO A 66 17.19 -28.34 12.67
N SER A 67 18.33 -27.86 12.16
CA SER A 67 19.25 -27.02 12.93
C SER A 67 18.83 -25.56 13.00
N GLU A 68 18.00 -25.14 12.04
CA GLU A 68 17.53 -23.77 11.93
C GLU A 68 16.13 -23.70 11.33
N ALA A 69 15.45 -22.62 11.62
CA ALA A 69 14.21 -22.20 10.97
C ALA A 69 14.22 -20.69 10.85
N PHE A 70 13.69 -20.16 9.75
CA PHE A 70 13.49 -18.72 9.65
C PHE A 70 12.18 -18.37 8.96
N VAL A 71 11.69 -17.17 9.28
CA VAL A 71 10.54 -16.55 8.65
C VAL A 71 10.96 -15.18 8.16
N LYS A 72 10.64 -14.86 6.92
CA LYS A 72 10.75 -13.50 6.38
C LYS A 72 9.36 -12.86 6.40
N MET A 73 9.29 -11.67 6.94
CA MET A 73 8.02 -10.93 7.03
C MET A 73 8.20 -9.51 6.51
N ASP A 74 7.18 -8.99 5.87
CA ASP A 74 7.03 -7.56 5.60
C ASP A 74 5.84 -6.97 6.36
N PHE A 75 6.01 -5.73 6.78
CA PHE A 75 5.00 -4.97 7.50
C PHE A 75 4.69 -3.71 6.71
N ARG A 76 3.43 -3.53 6.31
CA ARG A 76 2.97 -2.28 5.72
C ARG A 76 2.51 -1.37 6.84
N LEU A 77 3.20 -0.26 7.00
CA LEU A 77 2.92 0.71 8.05
C LEU A 77 1.91 1.75 7.56
N VAL A 78 1.16 2.30 8.50
CA VAL A 78 0.23 3.41 8.25
C VAL A 78 0.76 4.69 8.89
N ALA A 79 0.23 5.84 8.47
CA ALA A 79 0.61 7.13 9.02
C ALA A 79 0.54 7.15 10.55
N GLY A 80 1.61 7.62 11.19
CA GLY A 80 1.79 7.60 12.64
C GLY A 80 2.50 6.36 13.18
N GLN A 81 2.91 5.44 12.32
CA GLN A 81 3.80 4.33 12.67
C GLN A 81 5.19 4.56 12.07
N SER A 82 6.21 4.13 12.82
CA SER A 82 7.62 4.16 12.41
C SER A 82 8.26 2.79 12.53
N PRO A 83 9.24 2.43 11.68
CA PRO A 83 9.86 1.11 11.67
C PRO A 83 10.46 0.71 13.02
N GLY A 84 11.23 1.58 13.66
CA GLY A 84 11.89 1.29 14.92
C GLY A 84 10.94 0.88 16.05
N PRO A 85 9.93 1.69 16.41
CA PRO A 85 8.91 1.31 17.39
C PRO A 85 8.16 0.03 17.05
N VAL A 86 7.84 -0.21 15.77
CA VAL A 86 7.16 -1.45 15.34
C VAL A 86 8.07 -2.65 15.54
N LEU A 87 9.36 -2.55 15.23
CA LEU A 87 10.33 -3.61 15.47
C LEU A 87 10.43 -3.97 16.96
N GLU A 88 10.43 -2.97 17.86
CA GLU A 88 10.41 -3.21 19.30
C GLU A 88 9.10 -3.87 19.78
N LEU A 89 7.97 -3.54 19.16
CA LEU A 89 6.71 -4.24 19.43
C LEU A 89 6.78 -5.72 19.04
N ILE A 90 7.41 -6.05 17.90
CA ILE A 90 7.61 -7.43 17.44
C ILE A 90 8.49 -8.19 18.46
N ARG A 91 9.63 -7.61 18.85
CA ARG A 91 10.52 -8.20 19.85
C ARG A 91 9.80 -8.41 21.20
N SER A 92 9.03 -7.41 21.62
CA SER A 92 8.23 -7.51 22.85
C SER A 92 7.15 -8.60 22.75
N HIS A 93 6.52 -8.73 21.59
CA HIS A 93 5.51 -9.77 21.36
C HIS A 93 6.12 -11.16 21.45
N LEU A 94 7.27 -11.39 20.83
CA LEU A 94 7.98 -12.68 20.91
C LEU A 94 8.35 -13.03 22.36
N ARG A 95 8.95 -12.10 23.10
CA ARG A 95 9.26 -12.30 24.54
C ARG A 95 8.01 -12.64 25.35
N LYS A 96 6.91 -11.92 25.16
CA LYS A 96 5.65 -12.21 25.86
C LYS A 96 5.07 -13.58 25.56
N ARG A 97 5.44 -14.17 24.42
CA ARG A 97 5.01 -15.51 23.99
C ARG A 97 6.00 -16.60 24.36
N GLY A 98 7.11 -16.27 25.02
CA GLY A 98 8.14 -17.22 25.43
C GLY A 98 9.12 -17.61 24.31
N PHE A 99 9.28 -16.78 23.30
CA PHE A 99 10.21 -16.93 22.19
C PHE A 99 11.39 -15.96 22.35
N ASP A 100 12.05 -15.98 23.50
CA ASP A 100 13.18 -15.10 23.81
C ASP A 100 14.45 -15.47 23.01
N ASP A 101 14.52 -16.70 22.53
CA ASP A 101 15.61 -17.27 21.74
C ASP A 101 15.51 -16.97 20.23
N VAL A 102 14.41 -16.37 19.79
CA VAL A 102 14.25 -15.99 18.38
C VAL A 102 14.98 -14.71 18.09
N GLU A 103 15.98 -14.78 17.22
CA GLU A 103 16.67 -13.60 16.69
C GLU A 103 15.78 -12.81 15.72
N VAL A 104 15.65 -11.51 15.95
CA VAL A 104 14.91 -10.60 15.05
C VAL A 104 15.91 -9.74 14.30
N VAL A 105 16.11 -10.04 13.02
CA VAL A 105 16.98 -9.30 12.11
C VAL A 105 16.19 -8.20 11.43
N ASP A 106 16.64 -6.95 11.57
CA ASP A 106 16.09 -5.80 10.86
C ASP A 106 16.65 -5.74 9.44
N LEU A 107 15.77 -5.83 8.44
CA LEU A 107 16.12 -5.70 7.03
C LEU A 107 15.86 -4.28 6.49
N HIS A 108 15.72 -3.34 7.42
CA HIS A 108 15.42 -1.93 7.21
C HIS A 108 13.99 -1.64 6.74
N GLY A 109 13.47 -0.52 7.22
CA GLY A 109 12.17 0.02 6.88
C GLY A 109 12.28 1.49 6.46
N VAL A 110 11.22 1.97 5.83
CA VAL A 110 11.02 3.38 5.51
C VAL A 110 9.85 3.93 6.31
N GLU A 111 9.91 5.20 6.68
CA GLU A 111 8.83 5.86 7.39
C GLU A 111 7.54 5.88 6.57
N ALA A 112 6.42 5.69 7.25
CA ALA A 112 5.12 5.89 6.62
C ALA A 112 4.89 7.38 6.38
N ALA A 113 4.54 7.74 5.15
CA ALA A 113 4.29 9.12 4.76
C ALA A 113 2.84 9.33 4.35
N LYS A 114 2.35 10.54 4.59
CA LYS A 114 1.01 10.94 4.19
C LYS A 114 0.96 12.44 3.92
N THR A 115 0.34 12.82 2.82
CA THR A 115 -0.05 14.19 2.53
C THR A 115 -1.54 14.39 2.87
N PRO A 116 -1.92 15.46 3.59
CA PRO A 116 -3.32 15.74 3.86
C PRO A 116 -4.15 15.85 2.58
N VAL A 117 -5.34 15.25 2.57
CA VAL A 117 -6.23 15.21 1.39
C VAL A 117 -6.69 16.59 0.91
N ASP A 118 -6.62 17.59 1.77
CA ASP A 118 -6.98 18.98 1.48
C ASP A 118 -5.77 19.87 1.16
N SER A 119 -4.58 19.30 0.98
CA SER A 119 -3.39 20.08 0.62
C SER A 119 -3.52 20.70 -0.77
N PRO A 120 -2.85 21.84 -1.04
CA PRO A 120 -2.92 22.49 -2.34
C PRO A 120 -2.59 21.58 -3.51
N ILE A 121 -1.56 20.75 -3.39
CA ILE A 121 -1.15 19.82 -4.47
C ILE A 121 -2.25 18.81 -4.83
N VAL A 122 -3.03 18.34 -3.84
CA VAL A 122 -4.16 17.42 -4.09
C VAL A 122 -5.25 18.14 -4.90
N ARG A 123 -5.59 19.38 -4.51
CA ARG A 123 -6.56 20.21 -5.26
C ARG A 123 -6.10 20.45 -6.69
N THR A 124 -4.85 20.88 -6.87
CA THR A 124 -4.27 21.10 -8.20
C THR A 124 -4.32 19.84 -9.06
N ALA A 125 -4.05 18.68 -8.48
CA ALA A 125 -4.12 17.40 -9.17
C ALA A 125 -5.55 17.04 -9.61
N VAL A 126 -6.53 17.22 -8.74
CA VAL A 126 -7.95 17.03 -9.08
C VAL A 126 -8.40 17.99 -10.18
N GLU A 127 -8.05 19.27 -10.06
CA GLU A 127 -8.41 20.27 -11.07
C GLU A 127 -7.75 20.00 -12.43
N ALA A 128 -6.51 19.51 -12.45
CA ALA A 128 -5.85 19.10 -13.70
C ALA A 128 -6.60 17.94 -14.39
N TRP A 129 -7.19 17.05 -13.62
CA TRP A 129 -8.02 15.94 -14.12
C TRP A 129 -9.35 16.43 -14.68
N LEU A 130 -10.01 17.35 -13.97
CA LEU A 130 -11.25 17.99 -14.43
C LEU A 130 -11.07 18.78 -15.74
N ASP A 131 -9.91 19.45 -15.93
CA ASP A 131 -9.59 20.18 -17.16
C ASP A 131 -9.51 19.27 -18.41
N LEU A 132 -9.28 18.00 -18.23
CA LEU A 132 -9.31 17.01 -19.31
C LEU A 132 -10.73 16.50 -19.62
N GLY A 133 -11.74 17.10 -19.00
CA GLY A 133 -13.15 16.70 -19.15
C GLY A 133 -13.50 15.42 -18.37
N ARG A 134 -12.70 15.08 -17.35
CA ARG A 134 -12.90 13.89 -16.50
C ARG A 134 -13.51 14.31 -15.18
N GLU A 135 -14.64 13.71 -14.82
CA GLU A 135 -15.37 14.00 -13.56
C GLU A 135 -15.21 12.89 -12.52
N ASP A 136 -14.44 11.85 -12.85
CA ASP A 136 -14.27 10.62 -12.07
C ASP A 136 -13.02 10.64 -11.17
N ALA A 137 -12.48 11.81 -10.84
CA ALA A 137 -11.35 11.96 -9.95
C ALA A 137 -11.68 11.44 -8.55
N VAL A 138 -10.85 10.53 -8.04
CA VAL A 138 -10.98 9.94 -6.71
C VAL A 138 -9.71 10.20 -5.91
N VAL A 139 -9.88 10.65 -4.67
CA VAL A 139 -8.77 10.93 -3.74
C VAL A 139 -8.69 9.83 -2.69
N PHE A 140 -7.63 9.04 -2.75
CA PHE A 140 -7.29 8.09 -1.70
C PHE A 140 -6.42 8.78 -0.65
N PRO A 141 -6.81 8.83 0.63
CA PRO A 141 -6.01 9.46 1.68
C PRO A 141 -4.70 8.70 1.96
N THR A 142 -4.66 7.43 1.60
CA THR A 142 -3.51 6.54 1.70
C THR A 142 -3.67 5.37 0.74
N ILE A 143 -2.58 4.69 0.45
CA ILE A 143 -2.58 3.46 -0.35
C ILE A 143 -1.71 2.42 0.33
N GLY A 144 -1.98 1.12 0.09
CA GLY A 144 -1.20 0.00 0.60
C GLY A 144 0.15 -0.22 -0.10
N GLY A 145 0.62 0.76 -0.89
CA GLY A 145 1.89 0.71 -1.61
C GLY A 145 3.04 1.38 -0.85
N SER A 146 4.27 1.09 -1.24
CA SER A 146 5.48 1.74 -0.74
C SER A 146 6.17 2.50 -1.86
N GLY A 147 6.78 3.62 -1.51
CA GLY A 147 7.55 4.45 -2.43
C GLY A 147 8.44 5.42 -1.65
N PRO A 148 9.28 6.22 -2.31
CA PRO A 148 10.20 7.16 -1.67
C PRO A 148 9.48 8.41 -1.13
N THR A 149 8.17 8.35 -0.91
CA THR A 149 7.34 9.49 -0.50
C THR A 149 7.72 10.06 0.86
N SER A 150 8.24 9.23 1.78
CA SER A 150 8.69 9.69 3.11
C SER A 150 9.87 10.64 3.01
N LEU A 151 10.79 10.42 2.08
CA LEU A 151 11.93 11.33 1.87
C LEU A 151 11.44 12.75 1.57
N PHE A 152 10.47 12.89 0.69
CA PHE A 152 9.92 14.20 0.32
C PHE A 152 8.94 14.73 1.37
N ALA A 153 7.94 13.94 1.73
CA ALA A 153 6.84 14.42 2.58
C ALA A 153 7.24 14.59 4.05
N THR A 154 8.11 13.71 4.59
CA THR A 154 8.49 13.72 6.00
C THR A 154 9.83 14.45 6.23
N GLU A 155 10.89 14.08 5.49
CA GLU A 155 12.21 14.64 5.74
C GLU A 155 12.37 16.03 5.12
N MET A 156 11.89 16.25 3.90
CA MET A 156 12.00 17.54 3.22
C MET A 156 10.80 18.46 3.49
N GLY A 157 9.71 17.96 4.07
CA GLY A 157 8.49 18.74 4.33
C GLY A 157 7.75 19.16 3.04
N ILE A 158 7.97 18.44 1.92
CA ILE A 158 7.36 18.74 0.63
C ILE A 158 6.13 17.84 0.47
N PRO A 159 4.90 18.37 0.45
CA PRO A 159 3.71 17.58 0.21
C PRO A 159 3.80 16.78 -1.09
N THR A 160 3.66 15.46 -0.97
CA THR A 160 3.88 14.54 -2.08
C THR A 160 2.63 13.70 -2.31
N ILE A 161 2.21 13.56 -3.55
CA ILE A 161 1.08 12.72 -3.96
C ILE A 161 1.54 11.67 -4.96
N MET A 162 0.87 10.54 -4.96
CA MET A 162 0.97 9.53 -6.02
C MET A 162 -0.24 9.71 -6.93
N THR A 163 -0.01 10.00 -8.20
CA THR A 163 -1.07 10.30 -9.17
C THR A 163 -0.66 9.87 -10.58
N GLY A 164 -1.58 9.92 -11.53
CA GLY A 164 -1.32 9.55 -12.93
C GLY A 164 -1.06 8.04 -13.11
N ASN A 165 -1.60 7.21 -12.24
CA ASN A 165 -1.45 5.77 -12.33
C ASN A 165 -2.14 5.24 -13.60
N VAL A 166 -1.39 4.51 -14.41
CA VAL A 166 -1.86 3.87 -15.65
C VAL A 166 -2.26 2.41 -15.45
N ALA A 167 -2.14 1.91 -14.22
CA ALA A 167 -2.49 0.54 -13.91
C ALA A 167 -4.01 0.36 -13.74
N ASN A 168 -4.52 -0.74 -14.23
CA ASN A 168 -5.90 -1.19 -14.07
C ASN A 168 -5.93 -2.66 -13.60
N ALA A 169 -7.10 -3.22 -13.34
CA ALA A 169 -7.25 -4.59 -12.85
C ALA A 169 -6.57 -5.65 -13.75
N GLY A 170 -6.45 -5.38 -15.06
CA GLY A 170 -5.79 -6.27 -16.03
C GLY A 170 -4.28 -6.08 -16.15
N SER A 171 -3.70 -5.09 -15.49
CA SER A 171 -2.28 -4.72 -15.66
C SER A 171 -1.30 -5.73 -15.06
N ARG A 172 -1.72 -6.60 -14.17
CA ARG A 172 -0.89 -7.67 -13.55
C ARG A 172 0.41 -7.14 -12.94
N ILE A 173 0.33 -6.04 -12.18
CA ILE A 173 1.49 -5.42 -11.53
C ILE A 173 2.27 -6.47 -10.72
N HIS A 174 3.60 -6.49 -10.86
CA HIS A 174 4.52 -7.45 -10.23
C HIS A 174 4.30 -8.92 -10.63
N SER A 175 3.67 -9.16 -11.79
CA SER A 175 3.37 -10.51 -12.28
C SER A 175 3.81 -10.69 -13.73
N PRO A 176 3.94 -11.95 -14.21
CA PRO A 176 4.23 -12.20 -15.64
C PRO A 176 3.17 -11.55 -16.54
N ASN A 177 3.64 -11.00 -17.67
CA ASN A 177 2.83 -10.25 -18.64
C ASN A 177 2.22 -8.96 -18.06
N GLU A 178 2.93 -8.28 -17.18
CA GLU A 178 2.57 -6.93 -16.77
C GLU A 178 2.41 -6.03 -18.01
N SER A 179 1.37 -5.23 -18.02
CA SER A 179 0.99 -4.44 -19.18
C SER A 179 0.32 -3.12 -18.80
N VAL A 180 0.37 -2.19 -19.73
CA VAL A 180 -0.38 -0.92 -19.67
C VAL A 180 -1.17 -0.75 -20.96
N ARG A 181 -2.36 -0.18 -20.88
CA ARG A 181 -3.13 0.22 -22.06
C ARG A 181 -2.53 1.50 -22.63
N LEU A 182 -2.36 1.57 -23.94
CA LEU A 182 -1.79 2.75 -24.60
C LEU A 182 -2.65 4.00 -24.39
N ASP A 183 -3.98 3.86 -24.38
CA ASP A 183 -4.89 4.97 -24.10
C ASP A 183 -4.67 5.55 -22.70
N ASP A 184 -4.56 4.68 -21.67
CA ASP A 184 -4.30 5.08 -20.29
C ASP A 184 -2.93 5.77 -20.17
N TYR A 185 -1.92 5.27 -20.90
CA TYR A 185 -0.58 5.87 -20.94
C TYR A 185 -0.61 7.29 -21.54
N PHE A 186 -1.25 7.47 -22.70
CA PHE A 186 -1.33 8.80 -23.32
C PHE A 186 -2.22 9.76 -22.53
N GLU A 187 -3.25 9.27 -21.86
CA GLU A 187 -4.05 10.08 -20.95
C GLU A 187 -3.21 10.57 -19.76
N ALA A 188 -2.40 9.71 -19.16
CA ALA A 188 -1.47 10.08 -18.10
C ALA A 188 -0.46 11.16 -18.56
N VAL A 189 0.08 11.04 -19.78
CA VAL A 189 0.96 12.08 -20.34
C VAL A 189 0.26 13.44 -20.43
N ARG A 190 -0.99 13.48 -20.93
CA ARG A 190 -1.78 14.72 -20.99
C ARG A 190 -2.07 15.28 -19.61
N TYR A 191 -2.40 14.40 -18.68
CA TYR A 191 -2.66 14.76 -17.29
C TYR A 191 -1.44 15.41 -16.64
N PHE A 192 -0.26 14.80 -16.75
CA PHE A 192 0.96 15.39 -16.18
C PHE A 192 1.34 16.71 -16.83
N ALA A 193 1.17 16.88 -18.15
CA ALA A 193 1.37 18.15 -18.81
C ALA A 193 0.45 19.22 -18.19
N ARG A 194 -0.84 18.92 -18.03
CA ARG A 194 -1.80 19.84 -17.44
C ARG A 194 -1.53 20.12 -15.96
N LEU A 195 -1.11 19.10 -15.19
CA LEU A 195 -0.75 19.26 -13.78
C LEU A 195 0.44 20.24 -13.62
N PHE A 196 1.48 20.09 -14.45
CA PHE A 196 2.63 20.99 -14.42
C PHE A 196 2.28 22.42 -14.82
N GLU A 197 1.44 22.61 -15.85
CA GLU A 197 0.95 23.93 -16.22
C GLU A 197 0.22 24.61 -15.06
N ARG A 198 -0.68 23.90 -14.39
CA ARG A 198 -1.41 24.41 -13.23
C ARG A 198 -0.52 24.70 -12.02
N TYR A 199 0.51 23.89 -11.83
CA TYR A 199 1.43 24.06 -10.70
C TYR A 199 2.39 25.23 -10.91
N ALA A 200 2.68 25.59 -12.16
CA ALA A 200 3.56 26.70 -12.53
C ALA A 200 2.85 28.06 -12.57
N ALA A 201 1.50 28.10 -12.56
CA ALA A 201 0.68 29.30 -12.62
C ALA A 201 0.43 29.87 -11.21
#